data_3560a963d1b6f3ff28a55d1cd690d3d3
#
_entry.id   3560a963d1b6f3ff28a55d1cd690d3d3
#
_cell.length_a   1.000
_cell.length_b   1.000
_cell.length_c   1.000
_cell.angle_alpha   90.00
_cell.angle_beta   90.00
_cell.angle_gamma   90.00
#
_symmetry.space_group_name_H-M   'P 1'
#
loop_
_entity.id
_entity.type
_entity.pdbx_description
1 polymer ?
#
loop_
_entity_poly.entity_id
_entity_poly.type
_entity_poly.pdbx_seq_one_letter_code
_entity_poly.pdbx_strand_id
1 'polypeptide(L)'
;MARIFAYIAHKGGVADDSAAELPAVASKIDPAQPPTAIVTGWGAGLDQVCESLCSTYSEVWKIAQEPLAYPNAELVRTALASVLPAGSILLVPHNHFGVDLSPGLAINLDAAYVPDVVEIEGVEGRWLKAARQEFGGLISAHVRCDILTGAVLNIRPGAFRAAESAPAGGRVVDKAAEVGPLSARRRYVETIAAEVGDVDITKEPVLVSIGRGIGEQENIAIAEDLAEAMGAAVSCSRPVVDAKWMDKSRQVGSSGKTVRPKVYVACGISGSFQHLAGLKGNPFLVAINKNPKAPIFRVADVGIVDDMLEFLPALANAVREESVIPGKRGGAHD
;
A
#
# COMPACT_ATOMS: atom_id res chain seq x y z
N MET A 1 0.62 -27.03 -13.82
CA MET A 1 -0.03 -25.81 -13.36
C MET A 1 0.77 -24.59 -13.79
N ALA A 2 0.13 -23.43 -13.92
CA ALA A 2 0.80 -22.19 -14.32
C ALA A 2 1.77 -21.73 -13.23
N ARG A 3 3.00 -21.30 -13.57
CA ARG A 3 3.90 -20.68 -12.59
C ARG A 3 3.35 -19.34 -12.14
N ILE A 4 3.49 -19.07 -10.84
CA ILE A 4 3.02 -17.80 -10.24
C ILE A 4 4.23 -16.90 -10.00
N PHE A 5 4.12 -15.65 -10.44
CA PHE A 5 5.13 -14.63 -10.27
C PHE A 5 4.54 -13.43 -9.54
N ALA A 6 5.38 -12.70 -8.80
CA ALA A 6 5.05 -11.48 -8.12
C ALA A 6 5.99 -10.36 -8.58
N TYR A 7 5.47 -9.35 -9.25
CA TYR A 7 6.26 -8.16 -9.58
C TYR A 7 6.38 -7.26 -8.36
N ILE A 8 7.60 -6.99 -7.94
CA ILE A 8 7.89 -6.19 -6.76
C ILE A 8 8.44 -4.83 -7.19
N ALA A 9 7.66 -3.78 -6.91
CA ALA A 9 8.15 -2.41 -7.02
C ALA A 9 9.04 -2.07 -5.83
N HIS A 10 10.06 -1.22 -6.05
CA HIS A 10 10.94 -0.77 -4.99
C HIS A 10 11.34 0.70 -5.20
N LYS A 11 11.79 1.35 -4.13
CA LYS A 11 12.33 2.70 -4.16
C LYS A 11 13.51 2.79 -3.18
N GLY A 12 14.66 3.26 -3.68
CA GLY A 12 15.85 3.44 -2.83
C GLY A 12 16.33 2.16 -2.15
N GLY A 13 16.20 1.00 -2.80
CA GLY A 13 16.61 -0.29 -2.22
C GLY A 13 15.60 -0.91 -1.24
N VAL A 14 14.42 -0.34 -1.09
CA VAL A 14 13.36 -0.84 -0.21
C VAL A 14 12.17 -1.31 -1.05
N ALA A 15 11.73 -2.55 -0.84
CA ALA A 15 10.56 -3.11 -1.50
C ALA A 15 9.28 -2.40 -1.06
N ASP A 16 8.29 -2.34 -1.95
CA ASP A 16 6.93 -1.93 -1.60
C ASP A 16 6.31 -2.93 -0.60
N ASP A 17 5.50 -2.44 0.33
CA ASP A 17 4.89 -3.26 1.40
C ASP A 17 4.03 -4.41 0.89
N SER A 18 3.41 -4.22 -0.28
CA SER A 18 2.63 -5.26 -0.93
C SER A 18 3.44 -6.53 -1.23
N ALA A 19 4.78 -6.43 -1.26
CA ALA A 19 5.66 -7.58 -1.43
C ALA A 19 5.40 -8.69 -0.39
N ALA A 20 5.03 -8.35 0.83
CA ALA A 20 4.72 -9.31 1.89
C ALA A 20 3.33 -9.95 1.75
N GLU A 21 2.42 -9.32 1.00
CA GLU A 21 1.04 -9.80 0.81
C GLU A 21 0.92 -10.79 -0.38
N LEU A 22 1.73 -10.61 -1.44
CA LEU A 22 1.60 -11.40 -2.67
C LEU A 22 1.81 -12.91 -2.50
N PRO A 23 2.65 -13.43 -1.57
CA PRO A 23 2.71 -14.86 -1.29
C PRO A 23 1.40 -15.43 -0.77
N ALA A 24 0.64 -14.68 0.05
CA ALA A 24 -0.66 -15.11 0.54
C ALA A 24 -1.70 -15.17 -0.60
N VAL A 25 -1.62 -14.25 -1.57
CA VAL A 25 -2.45 -14.31 -2.79
C VAL A 25 -2.12 -15.56 -3.61
N ALA A 26 -0.83 -15.83 -3.84
CA ALA A 26 -0.38 -17.00 -4.59
C ALA A 26 -0.86 -18.31 -3.94
N SER A 27 -0.79 -18.41 -2.61
CA SER A 27 -1.26 -19.57 -1.85
C SER A 27 -2.77 -19.82 -2.01
N LYS A 28 -3.58 -18.78 -2.22
CA LYS A 28 -5.01 -18.93 -2.53
C LYS A 28 -5.26 -19.41 -3.97
N ILE A 29 -4.34 -19.17 -4.89
CA ILE A 29 -4.41 -19.63 -6.28
C ILE A 29 -3.92 -21.09 -6.36
N ASP A 30 -2.73 -21.37 -5.83
CA ASP A 30 -2.14 -22.70 -5.76
C ASP A 30 -1.23 -22.82 -4.52
N PRO A 31 -1.69 -23.51 -3.46
CA PRO A 31 -0.89 -23.67 -2.23
C PRO A 31 0.42 -24.44 -2.43
N ALA A 32 0.53 -25.24 -3.48
CA ALA A 32 1.72 -26.04 -3.77
C ALA A 32 2.80 -25.26 -4.53
N GLN A 33 2.49 -24.07 -5.04
CA GLN A 33 3.40 -23.25 -5.84
C GLN A 33 3.67 -21.90 -5.18
N PRO A 34 4.77 -21.75 -4.41
CA PRO A 34 5.20 -20.44 -3.93
C PRO A 34 5.54 -19.53 -5.12
N PRO A 35 5.22 -18.24 -5.06
CA PRO A 35 5.51 -17.32 -6.15
C PRO A 35 7.01 -17.03 -6.27
N THR A 36 7.48 -16.79 -7.50
CA THR A 36 8.79 -16.22 -7.77
C THR A 36 8.67 -14.69 -7.81
N ALA A 37 9.46 -13.97 -7.00
CA ALA A 37 9.52 -12.52 -7.09
C ALA A 37 10.27 -12.08 -8.34
N ILE A 38 9.84 -10.99 -8.98
CA ILE A 38 10.57 -10.34 -10.08
C ILE A 38 10.80 -8.88 -9.70
N VAL A 39 12.06 -8.45 -9.76
CA VAL A 39 12.49 -7.08 -9.47
C VAL A 39 13.25 -6.53 -10.67
N THR A 40 12.90 -5.32 -11.09
CA THR A 40 13.54 -4.64 -12.21
C THR A 40 14.19 -3.36 -11.73
N GLY A 41 15.37 -3.00 -12.23
CA GLY A 41 16.04 -1.78 -11.83
C GLY A 41 17.50 -1.71 -12.26
N TRP A 42 18.28 -0.86 -11.58
CA TRP A 42 19.70 -0.69 -11.81
C TRP A 42 20.43 -0.19 -10.57
N GLY A 43 21.67 -0.63 -10.36
CA GLY A 43 22.56 -0.16 -9.30
C GLY A 43 22.39 -0.88 -7.97
N ALA A 44 23.13 -0.45 -6.95
CA ALA A 44 23.26 -1.13 -5.65
C ALA A 44 21.94 -1.29 -4.89
N GLY A 45 20.99 -0.37 -5.06
CA GLY A 45 19.67 -0.49 -4.44
C GLY A 45 18.86 -1.69 -4.97
N LEU A 46 19.10 -2.12 -6.21
CA LEU A 46 18.46 -3.32 -6.76
C LEU A 46 18.99 -4.59 -6.07
N ASP A 47 20.29 -4.67 -5.81
CA ASP A 47 20.88 -5.83 -5.13
C ASP A 47 20.36 -5.92 -3.69
N GLN A 48 20.33 -4.81 -2.97
CA GLN A 48 19.81 -4.74 -1.60
C GLN A 48 18.37 -5.22 -1.50
N VAL A 49 17.48 -4.77 -2.40
CA VAL A 49 16.07 -5.21 -2.36
C VAL A 49 15.94 -6.69 -2.73
N CYS A 50 16.69 -7.19 -3.70
CA CYS A 50 16.67 -8.62 -4.06
C CYS A 50 17.11 -9.51 -2.89
N GLU A 51 18.17 -9.12 -2.17
CA GLU A 51 18.64 -9.84 -0.98
C GLU A 51 17.60 -9.83 0.13
N SER A 52 16.97 -8.68 0.41
CA SER A 52 15.94 -8.57 1.44
C SER A 52 14.73 -9.47 1.15
N LEU A 53 14.34 -9.59 -0.11
CA LEU A 53 13.22 -10.42 -0.55
C LEU A 53 13.48 -11.93 -0.42
N CYS A 54 14.73 -12.37 -0.30
CA CYS A 54 15.08 -13.78 -0.05
C CYS A 54 14.60 -14.29 1.31
N SER A 55 14.19 -13.42 2.21
CA SER A 55 13.50 -13.78 3.46
C SER A 55 12.02 -14.14 3.25
N THR A 56 11.42 -13.68 2.15
CA THR A 56 9.98 -13.84 1.87
C THR A 56 9.72 -14.76 0.67
N TYR A 57 10.63 -14.79 -0.30
CA TYR A 57 10.52 -15.55 -1.54
C TYR A 57 11.65 -16.56 -1.67
N SER A 58 11.33 -17.79 -2.05
CA SER A 58 12.33 -18.84 -2.29
C SER A 58 13.19 -18.57 -3.53
N GLU A 59 12.69 -17.80 -4.48
CA GLU A 59 13.39 -17.40 -5.70
C GLU A 59 13.04 -15.95 -6.05
N VAL A 60 14.09 -15.14 -6.32
CA VAL A 60 13.97 -13.73 -6.73
C VAL A 60 14.67 -13.54 -8.06
N TRP A 61 13.94 -13.19 -9.10
CA TRP A 61 14.49 -12.86 -10.41
C TRP A 61 14.89 -11.38 -10.44
N LYS A 62 16.17 -11.15 -10.62
CA LYS A 62 16.75 -9.82 -10.80
C LYS A 62 16.89 -9.48 -12.27
N ILE A 63 16.33 -8.38 -12.73
CA ILE A 63 16.50 -7.85 -14.09
C ILE A 63 17.20 -6.50 -13.97
N ALA A 64 18.53 -6.53 -14.09
CA ALA A 64 19.39 -5.35 -13.95
C ALA A 64 19.75 -4.80 -15.33
N GLN A 65 19.17 -3.68 -15.73
CA GLN A 65 19.54 -2.93 -16.93
C GLN A 65 19.44 -1.42 -16.67
N GLU A 66 20.41 -0.65 -17.16
CA GLU A 66 20.48 0.81 -16.95
C GLU A 66 19.19 1.56 -17.33
N PRO A 67 18.50 1.25 -18.45
CA PRO A 67 17.24 1.90 -18.79
C PRO A 67 16.12 1.67 -17.75
N LEU A 68 16.24 0.69 -16.85
CA LEU A 68 15.31 0.38 -15.78
C LEU A 68 15.63 1.09 -14.47
N ALA A 69 16.66 1.97 -14.42
CA ALA A 69 17.00 2.76 -13.24
C ALA A 69 15.83 3.60 -12.71
N TYR A 70 14.92 3.96 -13.60
CA TYR A 70 13.64 4.56 -13.25
C TYR A 70 12.49 3.65 -13.74
N PRO A 71 11.45 3.40 -12.94
CA PRO A 71 10.33 2.54 -13.33
C PRO A 71 9.53 3.18 -14.47
N ASN A 72 9.70 2.63 -15.66
CA ASN A 72 8.95 2.98 -16.86
C ASN A 72 8.16 1.75 -17.31
N ALA A 73 6.83 1.83 -17.30
CA ALA A 73 5.97 0.70 -17.60
C ALA A 73 6.18 0.12 -19.02
N GLU A 74 6.60 0.92 -20.01
CA GLU A 74 6.91 0.42 -21.36
C GLU A 74 8.14 -0.49 -21.33
N LEU A 75 9.21 -0.07 -20.64
CA LEU A 75 10.45 -0.85 -20.54
C LEU A 75 10.25 -2.10 -19.69
N VAL A 76 9.60 -1.97 -18.54
CA VAL A 76 9.31 -3.10 -17.65
C VAL A 76 8.41 -4.12 -18.33
N ARG A 77 7.42 -3.68 -19.10
CA ARG A 77 6.56 -4.56 -19.91
C ARG A 77 7.37 -5.41 -20.89
N THR A 78 8.29 -4.78 -21.61
CA THR A 78 9.16 -5.46 -22.57
C THR A 78 10.07 -6.46 -21.85
N ALA A 79 10.67 -6.06 -20.73
CA ALA A 79 11.54 -6.92 -19.94
C ALA A 79 10.78 -8.14 -19.38
N LEU A 80 9.59 -7.94 -18.82
CA LEU A 80 8.77 -9.03 -18.27
C LEU A 80 8.28 -9.99 -19.38
N ALA A 81 7.86 -9.46 -20.53
CA ALA A 81 7.43 -10.29 -21.65
C ALA A 81 8.58 -11.18 -22.21
N SER A 82 9.85 -10.75 -22.03
CA SER A 82 11.01 -11.55 -22.47
C SER A 82 11.32 -12.72 -21.54
N VAL A 83 11.03 -12.60 -20.23
CA VAL A 83 11.46 -13.60 -19.24
C VAL A 83 10.32 -14.47 -18.71
N LEU A 84 9.07 -14.02 -18.81
CA LEU A 84 7.93 -14.78 -18.30
C LEU A 84 7.60 -15.96 -19.22
N PRO A 85 7.51 -17.18 -18.68
CA PRO A 85 7.03 -18.33 -19.46
C PRO A 85 5.58 -18.13 -19.88
N ALA A 86 5.23 -18.71 -21.04
CA ALA A 86 3.83 -18.73 -21.49
C ALA A 86 2.91 -19.39 -20.44
N GLY A 87 1.71 -18.89 -20.29
CA GLY A 87 0.75 -19.39 -19.32
C GLY A 87 1.04 -19.03 -17.86
N SER A 88 1.93 -18.06 -17.60
CA SER A 88 2.22 -17.59 -16.25
C SER A 88 1.08 -16.77 -15.64
N ILE A 89 0.94 -16.83 -14.33
CA ILE A 89 0.11 -15.91 -13.56
C ILE A 89 1.03 -14.87 -12.89
N LEU A 90 0.84 -13.60 -13.21
CA LEU A 90 1.61 -12.50 -12.65
C LEU A 90 0.74 -11.68 -11.70
N LEU A 91 1.21 -11.55 -10.46
CA LEU A 91 0.64 -10.69 -9.42
C LEU A 91 1.36 -9.34 -9.44
N VAL A 92 0.62 -8.24 -9.53
CA VAL A 92 1.16 -6.88 -9.58
C VAL A 92 0.39 -6.03 -8.57
N PRO A 93 1.03 -5.19 -7.74
CA PRO A 93 0.31 -4.28 -6.86
C PRO A 93 -0.61 -3.33 -7.64
N HIS A 94 -1.85 -3.14 -7.17
CA HIS A 94 -2.79 -2.18 -7.74
C HIS A 94 -2.47 -0.76 -7.27
N ASN A 95 -1.43 -0.18 -7.84
CA ASN A 95 -1.00 1.20 -7.66
C ASN A 95 -0.89 1.89 -9.03
N HIS A 96 -0.51 3.15 -9.07
CA HIS A 96 -0.41 3.91 -10.33
C HIS A 96 0.51 3.23 -11.36
N PHE A 97 1.64 2.68 -10.91
CA PHE A 97 2.55 1.97 -11.79
C PHE A 97 1.97 0.64 -12.30
N GLY A 98 1.37 -0.15 -11.40
CA GLY A 98 0.74 -1.43 -11.76
C GLY A 98 -0.41 -1.26 -12.74
N VAL A 99 -1.21 -0.21 -12.61
CA VAL A 99 -2.30 0.13 -13.54
C VAL A 99 -1.76 0.53 -14.92
N ASP A 100 -0.61 1.22 -15.00
CA ASP A 100 0.03 1.55 -16.28
C ASP A 100 0.71 0.32 -16.93
N LEU A 101 1.29 -0.56 -16.12
CA LEU A 101 2.02 -1.75 -16.58
C LEU A 101 1.10 -2.85 -17.12
N SER A 102 0.10 -3.24 -16.31
CA SER A 102 -0.55 -4.54 -16.41
C SER A 102 -1.43 -4.72 -17.64
N PRO A 103 -2.26 -3.75 -18.09
CA PRO A 103 -3.12 -3.96 -19.26
C PRO A 103 -2.32 -4.28 -20.52
N GLY A 104 -1.29 -3.50 -20.80
CA GLY A 104 -0.45 -3.71 -21.97
C GLY A 104 0.42 -4.97 -21.87
N LEU A 105 0.83 -5.34 -20.65
CA LEU A 105 1.55 -6.59 -20.42
C LEU A 105 0.65 -7.81 -20.68
N ALA A 106 -0.59 -7.78 -20.22
CA ALA A 106 -1.55 -8.85 -20.46
C ALA A 106 -1.78 -9.08 -21.97
N ILE A 107 -1.88 -7.98 -22.74
CA ILE A 107 -1.99 -8.07 -24.22
C ILE A 107 -0.73 -8.73 -24.80
N ASN A 108 0.46 -8.33 -24.37
CA ASN A 108 1.72 -8.89 -24.90
C ASN A 108 1.88 -10.39 -24.57
N LEU A 109 1.30 -10.86 -23.47
CA LEU A 109 1.36 -12.24 -23.01
C LEU A 109 0.17 -13.11 -23.49
N ASP A 110 -0.78 -12.53 -24.21
CA ASP A 110 -2.08 -13.16 -24.53
C ASP A 110 -2.78 -13.71 -23.27
N ALA A 111 -2.69 -12.97 -22.16
CA ALA A 111 -3.15 -13.37 -20.85
C ALA A 111 -4.42 -12.61 -20.43
N ALA A 112 -5.22 -13.22 -19.54
CA ALA A 112 -6.35 -12.54 -18.94
C ALA A 112 -5.87 -11.39 -18.05
N TYR A 113 -6.65 -10.29 -17.93
CA TYR A 113 -6.37 -9.18 -17.04
C TYR A 113 -7.51 -8.93 -16.06
N VAL A 114 -7.18 -8.91 -14.76
CA VAL A 114 -8.15 -8.59 -13.70
C VAL A 114 -7.56 -7.49 -12.81
N PRO A 115 -8.10 -6.25 -12.88
CA PRO A 115 -7.67 -5.15 -12.02
C PRO A 115 -8.34 -5.20 -10.66
N ASP A 116 -7.65 -4.59 -9.66
CA ASP A 116 -8.20 -4.23 -8.35
C ASP A 116 -8.79 -5.41 -7.56
N VAL A 117 -8.09 -6.54 -7.58
CA VAL A 117 -8.48 -7.78 -6.91
C VAL A 117 -8.36 -7.60 -5.40
N VAL A 118 -9.42 -7.89 -4.67
CA VAL A 118 -9.49 -7.84 -3.21
C VAL A 118 -9.65 -9.21 -2.57
N GLU A 119 -10.05 -10.21 -3.36
CA GLU A 119 -10.20 -11.58 -2.90
C GLU A 119 -9.96 -12.57 -4.04
N ILE A 120 -9.29 -13.68 -3.72
CA ILE A 120 -9.23 -14.87 -4.57
C ILE A 120 -10.19 -15.90 -3.97
N GLU A 121 -11.22 -16.25 -4.73
CA GLU A 121 -12.27 -17.20 -4.29
C GLU A 121 -11.87 -18.65 -4.61
N GLY A 122 -10.93 -18.84 -5.53
CA GLY A 122 -10.38 -20.16 -5.87
C GLY A 122 -10.14 -20.36 -7.36
N VAL A 123 -9.63 -21.55 -7.69
CA VAL A 123 -9.39 -21.98 -9.07
C VAL A 123 -10.12 -23.30 -9.32
N GLU A 124 -10.93 -23.36 -10.37
CA GLU A 124 -11.65 -24.55 -10.81
C GLU A 124 -11.22 -24.89 -12.25
N GLY A 125 -10.34 -25.87 -12.41
CA GLY A 125 -9.76 -26.23 -13.70
C GLY A 125 -8.95 -25.05 -14.29
N ARG A 126 -9.44 -24.47 -15.40
CA ARG A 126 -8.83 -23.30 -16.07
C ARG A 126 -9.43 -21.97 -15.63
N TRP A 127 -10.32 -21.96 -14.68
CA TRP A 127 -11.08 -20.79 -14.28
C TRP A 127 -10.65 -20.29 -12.91
N LEU A 128 -10.07 -19.11 -12.87
CA LEU A 128 -9.82 -18.37 -11.62
C LEU A 128 -11.05 -17.51 -11.30
N LYS A 129 -11.51 -17.60 -10.05
CA LYS A 129 -12.60 -16.79 -9.49
C LYS A 129 -12.01 -15.78 -8.53
N ALA A 130 -12.39 -14.53 -8.67
CA ALA A 130 -11.89 -13.43 -7.83
C ALA A 130 -12.97 -12.36 -7.62
N ALA A 131 -12.91 -11.67 -6.48
CA ALA A 131 -13.66 -10.44 -6.27
C ALA A 131 -12.76 -9.23 -6.53
N ARG A 132 -13.29 -8.23 -7.23
CA ARG A 132 -12.63 -6.95 -7.49
C ARG A 132 -13.54 -5.78 -7.10
N GLN A 133 -12.95 -4.63 -6.83
CA GLN A 133 -13.71 -3.45 -6.50
C GLN A 133 -13.96 -2.58 -7.72
N GLU A 134 -15.16 -1.99 -7.79
CA GLU A 134 -15.55 -1.03 -8.81
C GLU A 134 -16.14 0.23 -8.17
N PHE A 135 -16.20 1.31 -8.94
CA PHE A 135 -16.76 2.62 -8.51
C PHE A 135 -16.18 3.11 -7.17
N GLY A 136 -14.85 3.03 -7.01
CA GLY A 136 -14.20 3.50 -5.79
C GLY A 136 -14.50 2.65 -4.54
N GLY A 137 -14.85 1.37 -4.75
CA GLY A 137 -15.15 0.44 -3.65
C GLY A 137 -16.64 0.36 -3.27
N LEU A 138 -17.52 0.99 -4.05
CA LEU A 138 -18.97 0.93 -3.81
C LEU A 138 -19.58 -0.40 -4.23
N ILE A 139 -18.99 -1.07 -5.24
CA ILE A 139 -19.46 -2.34 -5.78
C ILE A 139 -18.33 -3.35 -5.75
N SER A 140 -18.63 -4.56 -5.28
CA SER A 140 -17.77 -5.73 -5.46
C SER A 140 -18.28 -6.55 -6.64
N ALA A 141 -17.44 -6.73 -7.64
CA ALA A 141 -17.75 -7.56 -8.80
C ALA A 141 -17.04 -8.92 -8.65
N HIS A 142 -17.81 -10.00 -8.68
CA HIS A 142 -17.29 -11.35 -8.75
C HIS A 142 -17.02 -11.71 -10.19
N VAL A 143 -15.77 -12.00 -10.50
CA VAL A 143 -15.31 -12.26 -11.87
C VAL A 143 -14.75 -13.67 -11.98
N ARG A 144 -14.90 -14.24 -13.16
CA ARG A 144 -14.30 -15.52 -13.53
C ARG A 144 -13.48 -15.31 -14.79
N CYS A 145 -12.17 -15.58 -14.71
CA CYS A 145 -11.29 -15.42 -15.85
C CYS A 145 -10.65 -16.77 -16.24
N ASP A 146 -10.44 -16.95 -17.53
CA ASP A 146 -9.75 -18.09 -18.09
C ASP A 146 -8.24 -17.86 -17.95
N ILE A 147 -7.57 -18.75 -17.24
CA ILE A 147 -6.12 -18.68 -17.02
C ILE A 147 -5.32 -19.67 -17.86
N LEU A 148 -5.93 -20.23 -18.93
CA LEU A 148 -5.26 -21.22 -19.77
C LEU A 148 -3.99 -20.64 -20.42
N THR A 149 -4.05 -19.39 -20.89
CA THR A 149 -2.93 -18.67 -21.49
C THR A 149 -2.19 -17.79 -20.47
N GLY A 150 -2.59 -17.83 -19.20
CA GLY A 150 -2.03 -17.04 -18.12
C GLY A 150 -2.97 -15.91 -17.67
N ALA A 151 -2.53 -15.18 -16.64
CA ALA A 151 -3.25 -14.03 -16.11
C ALA A 151 -2.31 -12.96 -15.54
N VAL A 152 -2.70 -11.70 -15.67
CA VAL A 152 -2.10 -10.56 -14.95
C VAL A 152 -3.16 -10.02 -13.99
N LEU A 153 -2.87 -10.12 -12.70
CA LEU A 153 -3.78 -9.71 -11.63
C LEU A 153 -3.22 -8.50 -10.90
N ASN A 154 -3.95 -7.38 -10.90
CA ASN A 154 -3.60 -6.26 -10.02
C ASN A 154 -4.22 -6.47 -8.64
N ILE A 155 -3.38 -6.68 -7.66
CA ILE A 155 -3.78 -6.96 -6.27
C ILE A 155 -3.88 -5.67 -5.49
N ARG A 156 -5.01 -5.40 -4.86
CA ARG A 156 -5.19 -4.22 -4.01
C ARG A 156 -4.27 -4.32 -2.78
N PRO A 157 -3.37 -3.35 -2.55
CA PRO A 157 -2.54 -3.32 -1.34
C PRO A 157 -3.40 -3.24 -0.08
N GLY A 158 -3.10 -4.08 0.92
CA GLY A 158 -3.85 -4.17 2.17
C GLY A 158 -5.08 -5.08 2.14
N ALA A 159 -5.42 -5.69 0.99
CA ALA A 159 -6.54 -6.64 0.89
C ALA A 159 -6.19 -8.04 1.41
N PHE A 160 -4.92 -8.37 1.44
CA PHE A 160 -4.44 -9.67 1.90
C PHE A 160 -3.47 -9.49 3.06
N ARG A 161 -3.60 -10.33 4.09
CA ARG A 161 -2.62 -10.34 5.19
C ARG A 161 -1.30 -10.91 4.71
N ALA A 162 -0.19 -10.31 5.17
CA ALA A 162 1.14 -10.87 4.93
C ALA A 162 1.22 -12.33 5.43
N ALA A 163 1.96 -13.17 4.72
CA ALA A 163 2.18 -14.54 5.13
C ALA A 163 3.01 -14.57 6.42
N GLU A 164 2.57 -15.36 7.42
CA GLU A 164 3.24 -15.45 8.73
C GLU A 164 4.55 -16.23 8.70
N SER A 165 4.76 -17.07 7.69
CA SER A 165 5.98 -17.88 7.54
C SER A 165 6.77 -17.49 6.31
N ALA A 166 7.97 -16.99 6.52
CA ALA A 166 8.93 -16.73 5.44
C ALA A 166 9.76 -18.00 5.15
N PRO A 167 10.02 -18.37 3.89
CA PRO A 167 11.02 -19.37 3.56
C PRO A 167 12.39 -18.82 3.99
N ALA A 168 13.12 -19.57 4.79
CA ALA A 168 14.51 -19.25 5.10
C ALA A 168 15.39 -19.64 3.89
N GLY A 169 16.17 -18.67 3.36
CA GLY A 169 17.21 -18.96 2.37
C GLY A 169 16.76 -18.96 0.91
N GLY A 170 16.02 -17.95 0.48
CA GLY A 170 15.76 -17.69 -0.94
C GLY A 170 17.05 -17.40 -1.73
N ARG A 171 16.98 -17.55 -3.05
CA ARG A 171 18.11 -17.26 -3.95
C ARG A 171 17.75 -16.20 -4.97
N VAL A 172 18.73 -15.37 -5.31
CA VAL A 172 18.64 -14.42 -6.42
C VAL A 172 19.10 -15.08 -7.70
N VAL A 173 18.31 -14.95 -8.77
CA VAL A 173 18.63 -15.42 -10.11
C VAL A 173 18.69 -14.23 -11.05
N ASP A 174 19.83 -13.97 -11.66
CA ASP A 174 20.00 -12.89 -12.63
C ASP A 174 19.36 -13.29 -13.99
N LYS A 175 18.44 -12.45 -14.44
CA LYS A 175 17.71 -12.61 -15.71
C LYS A 175 18.03 -11.51 -16.71
N ALA A 176 18.97 -10.63 -16.43
CA ALA A 176 19.30 -9.50 -17.31
C ALA A 176 19.71 -9.93 -18.72
N ALA A 177 20.42 -11.06 -18.86
CA ALA A 177 20.87 -11.57 -20.15
C ALA A 177 19.74 -12.12 -21.04
N GLU A 178 18.58 -12.44 -20.46
CA GLU A 178 17.40 -12.90 -21.21
C GLU A 178 16.59 -11.73 -21.81
N VAL A 179 16.88 -10.49 -21.37
CA VAL A 179 16.20 -9.28 -21.82
C VAL A 179 17.02 -8.60 -22.89
N GLY A 180 16.43 -8.49 -24.10
CA GLY A 180 17.04 -7.76 -25.20
C GLY A 180 17.11 -6.23 -24.97
N PRO A 181 17.55 -5.47 -25.99
CA PRO A 181 17.61 -4.01 -25.90
C PRO A 181 16.25 -3.40 -25.59
N LEU A 182 16.20 -2.55 -24.56
CA LEU A 182 14.97 -1.87 -24.13
C LEU A 182 14.83 -0.51 -24.81
N SER A 183 13.64 -0.22 -25.32
CA SER A 183 13.29 1.05 -25.94
C SER A 183 11.91 1.48 -25.51
N ALA A 184 11.72 2.77 -25.20
CA ALA A 184 10.46 3.37 -24.82
C ALA A 184 10.22 4.70 -25.54
N ARG A 185 8.94 5.03 -25.75
CA ARG A 185 8.53 6.35 -26.27
C ARG A 185 8.56 7.42 -25.17
N ARG A 186 8.31 7.01 -23.92
CA ARG A 186 8.42 7.86 -22.73
C ARG A 186 9.84 7.79 -22.18
N ARG A 187 10.41 8.93 -21.82
CA ARG A 187 11.69 8.97 -21.11
C ARG A 187 11.52 9.67 -19.76
N TYR A 188 12.26 9.20 -18.81
CA TYR A 188 12.42 9.88 -17.53
C TYR A 188 13.11 11.25 -17.75
N VAL A 189 12.63 12.28 -17.08
CA VAL A 189 13.23 13.60 -17.08
C VAL A 189 13.87 13.86 -15.72
N GLU A 190 13.03 13.92 -14.68
CA GLU A 190 13.49 14.16 -13.32
C GLU A 190 12.44 13.71 -12.29
N THR A 191 12.88 13.52 -11.07
CA THR A 191 12.01 13.36 -9.91
C THR A 191 12.04 14.64 -9.09
N ILE A 192 10.92 15.35 -9.03
CA ILE A 192 10.75 16.48 -8.11
C ILE A 192 10.39 15.90 -6.75
N ALA A 193 11.31 15.97 -5.81
CA ALA A 193 11.03 15.57 -4.44
C ALA A 193 9.99 16.54 -3.85
N ALA A 194 8.99 15.99 -3.13
CA ALA A 194 8.12 16.85 -2.35
C ALA A 194 8.96 17.62 -1.33
N GLU A 195 8.66 18.91 -1.16
CA GLU A 195 9.29 19.71 -0.10
C GLU A 195 9.11 18.98 1.23
N VAL A 196 10.19 18.93 2.00
CA VAL A 196 10.15 18.40 3.37
C VAL A 196 9.44 19.48 4.18
N GLY A 197 8.20 19.22 4.61
CA GLY A 197 7.48 20.11 5.50
C GLY A 197 8.16 20.20 6.89
N ASP A 198 7.59 21.00 7.76
CA ASP A 198 8.06 21.26 9.12
C ASP A 198 8.13 19.98 9.99
N VAL A 199 7.30 18.97 9.69
CA VAL A 199 7.23 17.66 10.38
C VAL A 199 7.18 16.52 9.38
N ASP A 200 8.00 15.49 9.60
CA ASP A 200 7.96 14.25 8.83
C ASP A 200 6.96 13.25 9.46
N ILE A 201 5.69 13.37 9.09
CA ILE A 201 4.62 12.51 9.63
C ILE A 201 4.82 11.01 9.36
N THR A 202 5.76 10.63 8.49
CA THR A 202 6.01 9.21 8.18
C THR A 202 6.77 8.47 9.29
N LYS A 203 7.41 9.23 10.20
CA LYS A 203 8.20 8.71 11.32
C LYS A 203 7.48 8.77 12.66
N GLU A 204 6.34 9.44 12.69
CA GLU A 204 5.62 9.70 13.93
C GLU A 204 4.85 8.45 14.41
N PRO A 205 5.06 8.03 15.66
CA PRO A 205 4.38 6.86 16.23
C PRO A 205 2.91 7.11 16.54
N VAL A 206 2.52 8.37 16.75
CA VAL A 206 1.14 8.78 17.04
C VAL A 206 0.77 9.94 16.10
N LEU A 207 -0.38 9.81 15.43
CA LEU A 207 -0.90 10.86 14.56
C LEU A 207 -2.32 11.24 14.94
N VAL A 208 -2.55 12.54 15.11
CA VAL A 208 -3.88 13.14 15.12
C VAL A 208 -4.18 13.65 13.73
N SER A 209 -5.11 13.01 13.03
CA SER A 209 -5.38 13.30 11.63
C SER A 209 -6.74 13.94 11.43
N ILE A 210 -6.77 15.12 10.82
CA ILE A 210 -7.98 15.90 10.63
C ILE A 210 -8.53 15.75 9.21
N GLY A 211 -9.86 15.70 9.13
CA GLY A 211 -10.59 15.71 7.86
C GLY A 211 -11.35 17.01 7.66
N ARG A 212 -12.16 17.05 6.59
CA ARG A 212 -13.04 18.19 6.31
C ARG A 212 -14.05 18.46 7.45
N GLY A 213 -14.29 17.48 8.34
CA GLY A 213 -15.15 17.64 9.51
C GLY A 213 -14.65 18.67 10.51
N ILE A 214 -13.39 19.16 10.41
CA ILE A 214 -12.86 20.25 11.23
C ILE A 214 -13.62 21.58 11.00
N GLY A 215 -14.26 21.75 9.85
CA GLY A 215 -15.13 22.87 9.51
C GLY A 215 -14.37 24.07 8.97
N GLU A 216 -13.51 24.68 9.79
CA GLU A 216 -12.79 25.93 9.50
C GLU A 216 -11.31 25.79 9.88
N GLN A 217 -10.46 26.66 9.31
CA GLN A 217 -9.00 26.63 9.52
C GLN A 217 -8.64 26.91 10.97
N GLU A 218 -9.36 27.81 11.63
CA GLU A 218 -9.15 28.24 13.01
C GLU A 218 -9.32 27.07 14.01
N ASN A 219 -10.15 26.09 13.67
CA ASN A 219 -10.39 24.91 14.50
C ASN A 219 -9.22 23.91 14.51
N ILE A 220 -8.23 24.09 13.61
CA ILE A 220 -7.03 23.22 13.59
C ILE A 220 -6.29 23.28 14.93
N ALA A 221 -6.28 24.43 15.59
CA ALA A 221 -5.68 24.60 16.91
C ALA A 221 -6.20 23.58 17.94
N ILE A 222 -7.46 23.14 17.83
CA ILE A 222 -8.05 22.13 18.72
C ILE A 222 -7.37 20.76 18.53
N ALA A 223 -7.04 20.41 17.28
CA ALA A 223 -6.34 19.18 16.99
C ALA A 223 -4.84 19.25 17.33
N GLU A 224 -4.25 20.44 17.21
CA GLU A 224 -2.87 20.70 17.63
C GLU A 224 -2.72 20.58 19.15
N ASP A 225 -3.69 21.09 19.92
CA ASP A 225 -3.73 20.98 21.39
C ASP A 225 -3.82 19.51 21.85
N LEU A 226 -4.65 18.68 21.17
CA LEU A 226 -4.70 17.25 21.44
C LEU A 226 -3.39 16.55 21.06
N ALA A 227 -2.82 16.91 19.89
CA ALA A 227 -1.56 16.33 19.44
C ALA A 227 -0.43 16.63 20.42
N GLU A 228 -0.34 17.85 20.94
CA GLU A 228 0.62 18.24 21.98
C GLU A 228 0.43 17.40 23.25
N ALA A 229 -0.81 17.26 23.73
CA ALA A 229 -1.12 16.46 24.92
C ALA A 229 -0.71 14.98 24.75
N MET A 230 -0.82 14.44 23.55
CA MET A 230 -0.49 13.04 23.22
C MET A 230 0.99 12.84 22.80
N GLY A 231 1.80 13.90 22.67
CA GLY A 231 3.13 13.81 22.04
C GLY A 231 3.06 13.32 20.59
N ALA A 232 2.05 13.76 19.85
CA ALA A 232 1.72 13.34 18.49
C ALA A 232 1.97 14.47 17.48
N ALA A 233 2.00 14.13 16.20
CA ALA A 233 1.96 15.11 15.12
C ALA A 233 0.56 15.21 14.50
N VAL A 234 0.22 16.43 14.03
CA VAL A 234 -1.01 16.62 13.25
C VAL A 234 -0.78 16.28 11.80
N SER A 235 -1.64 15.44 11.24
CA SER A 235 -1.73 15.14 9.82
C SER A 235 -3.13 15.46 9.30
N CYS A 236 -3.33 15.35 7.98
CA CYS A 236 -4.63 15.69 7.42
C CYS A 236 -5.01 14.83 6.22
N SER A 237 -6.28 14.88 5.86
CA SER A 237 -6.81 14.32 4.62
C SER A 237 -6.74 15.36 3.49
N ARG A 238 -6.78 14.88 2.24
CA ARG A 238 -6.69 15.72 1.04
C ARG A 238 -7.61 16.96 1.03
N PRO A 239 -8.88 16.90 1.45
CA PRO A 239 -9.75 18.09 1.45
C PRO A 239 -9.24 19.27 2.28
N VAL A 240 -8.44 19.02 3.32
CA VAL A 240 -7.83 20.07 4.16
C VAL A 240 -6.69 20.76 3.40
N VAL A 241 -5.92 19.99 2.63
CA VAL A 241 -4.86 20.53 1.74
C VAL A 241 -5.46 21.28 0.55
N ASP A 242 -6.52 20.73 -0.07
CA ASP A 242 -7.21 21.39 -1.18
C ASP A 242 -7.82 22.74 -0.74
N ALA A 243 -8.23 22.88 0.53
CA ALA A 243 -8.65 24.14 1.15
C ALA A 243 -7.49 25.08 1.51
N LYS A 244 -6.24 24.64 1.35
CA LYS A 244 -5.00 25.35 1.71
C LYS A 244 -4.86 25.65 3.23
N TRP A 245 -5.48 24.85 4.07
CA TRP A 245 -5.42 24.99 5.51
C TRP A 245 -4.17 24.33 6.11
N MET A 246 -3.65 23.30 5.45
CA MET A 246 -2.40 22.63 5.83
C MET A 246 -1.55 22.33 4.59
N ASP A 247 -0.25 22.19 4.79
CA ASP A 247 0.70 21.82 3.73
C ASP A 247 0.48 20.36 3.26
N LYS A 248 0.81 20.12 2.00
CA LYS A 248 0.72 18.79 1.38
C LYS A 248 1.63 17.75 2.03
N SER A 249 2.71 18.18 2.68
CA SER A 249 3.62 17.29 3.44
C SER A 249 2.93 16.57 4.59
N ARG A 250 1.84 17.13 5.11
CA ARG A 250 1.02 16.56 6.19
C ARG A 250 -0.17 15.72 5.71
N GLN A 251 -0.35 15.61 4.37
CA GLN A 251 -1.45 14.84 3.79
C GLN A 251 -1.18 13.33 3.88
N VAL A 252 -2.13 12.58 4.44
CA VAL A 252 -2.17 11.12 4.41
C VAL A 252 -3.09 10.64 3.29
N GLY A 253 -2.66 9.64 2.53
CA GLY A 253 -3.47 9.01 1.48
C GLY A 253 -2.68 8.65 0.23
N SER A 254 -3.34 8.07 -0.76
CA SER A 254 -2.73 7.63 -2.02
C SER A 254 -2.04 8.75 -2.82
N SER A 255 -2.49 10.00 -2.66
CA SER A 255 -1.88 11.20 -3.27
C SER A 255 -1.04 12.03 -2.31
N GLY A 256 -0.83 11.54 -1.08
CA GLY A 256 -0.05 12.17 -0.02
C GLY A 256 1.07 11.25 0.48
N LYS A 257 1.28 11.26 1.78
CA LYS A 257 2.25 10.40 2.47
C LYS A 257 1.62 9.07 2.86
N THR A 258 2.43 8.02 2.84
CA THR A 258 2.12 6.75 3.51
C THR A 258 2.72 6.79 4.90
N VAL A 259 1.90 6.50 5.91
CA VAL A 259 2.26 6.55 7.32
C VAL A 259 2.04 5.20 8.01
N ARG A 260 2.82 4.93 9.08
CA ARG A 260 2.74 3.69 9.86
C ARG A 260 2.78 3.98 11.36
N PRO A 261 1.84 4.76 11.87
CA PRO A 261 1.80 5.05 13.29
C PRO A 261 1.38 3.82 14.08
N LYS A 262 1.68 3.82 15.38
CA LYS A 262 1.10 2.86 16.33
C LYS A 262 -0.33 3.21 16.67
N VAL A 263 -0.63 4.51 16.78
CA VAL A 263 -1.96 5.05 17.06
C VAL A 263 -2.32 6.11 16.03
N TYR A 264 -3.52 6.03 15.51
CA TYR A 264 -4.07 6.97 14.53
C TYR A 264 -5.44 7.47 14.97
N VAL A 265 -5.53 8.74 15.33
CA VAL A 265 -6.78 9.39 15.73
C VAL A 265 -7.37 10.13 14.53
N ALA A 266 -8.42 9.59 13.94
CA ALA A 266 -9.08 10.11 12.74
C ALA A 266 -10.24 11.03 13.11
N CYS A 267 -10.03 12.35 13.02
CA CYS A 267 -10.97 13.38 13.46
C CYS A 267 -11.70 13.99 12.24
N GLY A 268 -13.00 13.74 12.12
CA GLY A 268 -13.82 14.26 11.02
C GLY A 268 -13.41 13.73 9.63
N ILE A 269 -12.77 12.58 9.57
CA ILE A 269 -12.37 11.89 8.34
C ILE A 269 -13.46 10.91 7.93
N SER A 270 -13.83 10.90 6.66
CA SER A 270 -14.87 9.99 6.14
C SER A 270 -14.41 8.53 6.00
N GLY A 271 -13.11 8.30 5.86
CA GLY A 271 -12.57 6.96 5.61
C GLY A 271 -12.68 6.53 4.13
N SER A 272 -12.47 7.47 3.21
CA SER A 272 -12.36 7.13 1.79
C SER A 272 -11.20 6.18 1.55
N PHE A 273 -11.33 5.32 0.55
CA PHE A 273 -10.28 4.37 0.15
C PHE A 273 -8.93 5.05 -0.07
N GLN A 274 -8.94 6.22 -0.72
CA GLN A 274 -7.73 6.97 -1.02
C GLN A 274 -6.98 7.42 0.26
N HIS A 275 -7.72 7.78 1.30
CA HIS A 275 -7.12 8.13 2.59
C HIS A 275 -6.55 6.89 3.29
N LEU A 276 -7.35 5.83 3.38
CA LEU A 276 -6.95 4.58 4.03
C LEU A 276 -5.78 3.88 3.31
N ALA A 277 -5.65 4.07 1.99
CA ALA A 277 -4.50 3.55 1.24
C ALA A 277 -3.15 4.10 1.71
N GLY A 278 -3.14 5.30 2.29
CA GLY A 278 -1.94 5.90 2.90
C GLY A 278 -1.69 5.46 4.35
N LEU A 279 -2.59 4.71 4.96
CA LEU A 279 -2.45 4.23 6.33
C LEU A 279 -2.05 2.75 6.32
N LYS A 280 -0.85 2.44 6.83
CA LYS A 280 -0.26 1.11 6.81
C LYS A 280 0.18 0.67 8.21
N GLY A 281 0.53 -0.60 8.36
CA GLY A 281 1.07 -1.14 9.61
C GLY A 281 0.02 -1.50 10.66
N ASN A 282 -1.27 -1.50 10.29
CA ASN A 282 -2.39 -1.87 11.18
C ASN A 282 -2.38 -1.11 12.52
N PRO A 283 -2.40 0.25 12.50
CA PRO A 283 -2.39 1.06 13.70
C PRO A 283 -3.65 0.84 14.53
N PHE A 284 -3.58 1.10 15.83
CA PHE A 284 -4.77 1.27 16.66
C PHE A 284 -5.52 2.53 16.20
N LEU A 285 -6.67 2.34 15.54
CA LEU A 285 -7.44 3.39 14.89
C LEU A 285 -8.61 3.85 15.76
N VAL A 286 -8.54 5.11 16.20
CA VAL A 286 -9.65 5.80 16.87
C VAL A 286 -10.32 6.74 15.87
N ALA A 287 -11.61 6.57 15.62
CA ALA A 287 -12.36 7.41 14.68
C ALA A 287 -13.41 8.26 15.40
N ILE A 288 -13.40 9.55 15.14
CA ILE A 288 -14.37 10.52 15.67
C ILE A 288 -15.09 11.16 14.49
N ASN A 289 -16.40 11.00 14.40
CA ASN A 289 -17.18 11.56 13.28
C ASN A 289 -18.64 11.78 13.68
N LYS A 290 -19.22 12.91 13.31
CA LYS A 290 -20.66 13.20 13.50
C LYS A 290 -21.58 12.27 12.72
N ASN A 291 -21.11 11.72 11.58
CA ASN A 291 -21.92 10.84 10.76
C ASN A 291 -21.72 9.36 11.21
N PRO A 292 -22.72 8.72 11.85
CA PRO A 292 -22.58 7.34 12.32
C PRO A 292 -22.41 6.33 11.17
N LYS A 293 -22.69 6.73 9.92
CA LYS A 293 -22.53 5.89 8.73
C LYS A 293 -21.20 6.14 8.01
N ALA A 294 -20.29 6.92 8.58
CA ALA A 294 -18.99 7.18 7.96
C ALA A 294 -18.21 5.88 7.76
N PRO A 295 -17.68 5.62 6.55
CA PRO A 295 -16.95 4.38 6.25
C PRO A 295 -15.74 4.12 7.17
N ILE A 296 -15.17 5.17 7.78
CA ILE A 296 -14.05 5.06 8.72
C ILE A 296 -14.35 4.12 9.90
N PHE A 297 -15.60 4.07 10.36
CA PHE A 297 -16.01 3.22 11.46
C PHE A 297 -15.93 1.72 11.15
N ARG A 298 -15.87 1.32 9.87
CA ARG A 298 -15.71 -0.09 9.48
C ARG A 298 -14.32 -0.64 9.74
N VAL A 299 -13.35 0.25 9.86
CA VAL A 299 -11.93 -0.10 10.02
C VAL A 299 -11.35 0.42 11.35
N ALA A 300 -12.14 1.15 12.13
CA ALA A 300 -11.73 1.67 13.42
C ALA A 300 -11.82 0.62 14.53
N ASP A 301 -10.83 0.58 15.40
CA ASP A 301 -10.86 -0.20 16.65
C ASP A 301 -11.79 0.43 17.67
N VAL A 302 -11.83 1.79 17.70
CA VAL A 302 -12.73 2.58 18.53
C VAL A 302 -13.45 3.63 17.69
N GLY A 303 -14.77 3.62 17.69
CA GLY A 303 -15.61 4.59 16.99
C GLY A 303 -16.38 5.48 17.97
N ILE A 304 -16.29 6.79 17.77
CA ILE A 304 -16.95 7.81 18.58
C ILE A 304 -17.83 8.64 17.65
N VAL A 305 -19.15 8.58 17.87
CA VAL A 305 -20.12 9.37 17.12
C VAL A 305 -20.40 10.63 17.89
N ASP A 306 -19.66 11.69 17.58
CA ASP A 306 -19.76 12.97 18.31
C ASP A 306 -19.21 14.13 17.49
N ASP A 307 -19.40 15.35 18.00
CA ASP A 307 -18.73 16.55 17.50
C ASP A 307 -17.28 16.58 17.94
N MET A 308 -16.37 16.48 16.97
CA MET A 308 -14.95 16.55 17.27
C MET A 308 -14.53 17.86 17.95
N LEU A 309 -15.22 18.97 17.69
CA LEU A 309 -14.88 20.28 18.27
C LEU A 309 -15.18 20.33 19.79
N GLU A 310 -16.12 19.52 20.27
CA GLU A 310 -16.42 19.35 21.70
C GLU A 310 -15.60 18.21 22.31
N PHE A 311 -15.44 17.11 21.55
CA PHE A 311 -14.79 15.92 22.05
C PHE A 311 -13.28 16.05 22.21
N LEU A 312 -12.56 16.67 21.24
CA LEU A 312 -11.10 16.74 21.27
C LEU A 312 -10.55 17.54 22.45
N PRO A 313 -11.12 18.68 22.86
CA PRO A 313 -10.68 19.40 24.07
C PRO A 313 -10.85 18.56 25.34
N ALA A 314 -11.98 17.83 25.46
CA ALA A 314 -12.21 16.95 26.60
C ALA A 314 -11.20 15.80 26.65
N LEU A 315 -10.88 15.20 25.49
CA LEU A 315 -9.86 14.16 25.38
C LEU A 315 -8.46 14.68 25.72
N ALA A 316 -8.09 15.87 25.24
CA ALA A 316 -6.79 16.50 25.55
C ALA A 316 -6.63 16.72 27.06
N ASN A 317 -7.67 17.20 27.74
CA ASN A 317 -7.65 17.36 29.19
C ASN A 317 -7.50 16.01 29.91
N ALA A 318 -8.24 15.00 29.52
CA ALA A 318 -8.15 13.66 30.11
C ALA A 318 -6.74 13.05 29.95
N VAL A 319 -6.12 13.22 28.77
CA VAL A 319 -4.74 12.74 28.51
C VAL A 319 -3.74 13.45 29.42
N ARG A 320 -3.88 14.78 29.63
CA ARG A 320 -3.01 15.55 30.54
C ARG A 320 -3.18 15.10 31.99
N GLU A 321 -4.41 14.89 32.43
CA GLU A 321 -4.69 14.43 33.80
C GLU A 321 -4.11 13.03 34.07
N GLU A 322 -4.22 12.08 33.15
CA GLU A 322 -3.61 10.76 33.32
C GLU A 322 -2.08 10.79 33.30
N SER A 323 -1.49 11.70 32.53
CA SER A 323 -0.03 11.87 32.49
C SER A 323 0.56 12.43 33.80
N VAL A 324 -0.26 13.07 34.62
CA VAL A 324 0.14 13.66 35.93
C VAL A 324 0.05 12.63 37.07
N ILE A 325 -0.63 11.49 36.92
CA ILE A 325 -0.74 10.46 37.96
C ILE A 325 0.57 9.65 38.05
N PRO A 326 1.42 9.82 39.10
CA PRO A 326 2.65 9.02 39.25
C PRO A 326 2.25 7.59 39.67
N GLY A 327 2.40 6.63 38.78
CA GLY A 327 2.32 5.20 39.18
C GLY A 327 1.67 4.20 38.22
N LYS A 328 1.12 4.58 37.10
CA LYS A 328 0.60 3.62 36.10
C LYS A 328 1.49 3.54 34.84
N ARG A 329 2.78 3.28 35.01
CA ARG A 329 3.61 2.84 33.89
C ARG A 329 3.59 1.31 33.86
N GLY A 330 2.93 0.75 32.84
CA GLY A 330 3.25 -0.53 32.25
C GLY A 330 3.12 -1.76 33.16
N GLY A 331 1.92 -2.28 33.30
CA GLY A 331 1.76 -3.73 33.50
C GLY A 331 2.14 -4.42 32.20
N ALA A 332 3.36 -4.98 32.14
CA ALA A 332 3.71 -5.95 31.14
C ALA A 332 2.78 -7.17 31.33
N HIS A 333 2.05 -7.54 30.30
CA HIS A 333 1.47 -8.87 30.24
C HIS A 333 2.52 -9.78 29.59
N ASP A 334 2.99 -10.72 30.40
CA ASP A 334 3.73 -11.91 30.01
C ASP A 334 2.93 -12.76 29.00
#